data_a71fe6ace998224f555b28a3867ae72c
#
_entry.id   a71fe6ace998224f555b28a3867ae72c
#
_cell.length_a   1.000
_cell.length_b   1.000
_cell.length_c   1.000
_cell.angle_alpha   90.00
_cell.angle_beta   90.00
_cell.angle_gamma   90.00
#
_symmetry.space_group_name_H-M   'P 1'
#
loop_
_entity.id
_entity.type
_entity.pdbx_description
1 polymer ?
#
loop_
_entity_poly.entity_id
_entity_poly.type
_entity_poly.pdbx_seq_one_letter_code
_entity_poly.pdbx_strand_id
1 'polypeptide(L)'
;MVQSVLGSLIVGYRPLWNRARKLSGIQLYAHCDASTVVEAPHLLRTLQELWTATSPPLLISAQTRQLLCSLLEQAPPGSPWIEVPGEWLADSEIYSRVKAAHQRGLRLVWRGSSGKLPEPDIARCFDNSLLTLRPQDAVAVLQAAPARAGMQPTAKNPPPVLAGQLSENIESRAR
;
A
#
# COMPACT_ATOMS: atom_id res chain seq x y z
N MET A 1 -17.17 6.38 -29.99
CA MET A 1 -16.07 5.44 -29.68
C MET A 1 -15.80 5.55 -28.17
N VAL A 2 -16.13 4.52 -27.42
CA VAL A 2 -15.75 4.45 -26.00
C VAL A 2 -14.27 4.07 -25.99
N GLN A 3 -13.39 5.05 -25.74
CA GLN A 3 -11.99 4.74 -25.49
C GLN A 3 -11.91 3.90 -24.23
N SER A 4 -11.39 2.70 -24.35
CA SER A 4 -11.13 1.83 -23.21
C SER A 4 -10.10 2.52 -22.30
N VAL A 5 -10.54 3.01 -21.16
CA VAL A 5 -9.69 3.69 -20.15
C VAL A 5 -8.59 2.74 -19.62
N LEU A 6 -8.74 1.44 -19.81
CA LEU A 6 -7.72 0.43 -19.51
C LEU A 6 -6.51 0.47 -20.46
N GLY A 7 -6.62 1.09 -21.64
CA GLY A 7 -5.50 1.20 -22.59
C GLY A 7 -4.36 2.10 -22.14
N SER A 8 -4.58 2.95 -21.12
CA SER A 8 -3.58 3.90 -20.61
C SER A 8 -3.12 3.58 -19.18
N LEU A 9 -3.65 2.51 -18.59
CA LEU A 9 -3.29 2.06 -17.25
C LEU A 9 -2.39 0.83 -17.34
N ILE A 10 -1.15 0.97 -16.93
CA ILE A 10 -0.24 -0.15 -16.76
C ILE A 10 -0.42 -0.69 -15.35
N VAL A 11 -0.78 -1.97 -15.25
CA VAL A 11 -1.05 -2.62 -13.98
C VAL A 11 -0.06 -3.77 -13.77
N GLY A 12 0.66 -3.73 -12.66
CA GLY A 12 1.47 -4.83 -12.18
C GLY A 12 0.93 -5.34 -10.82
N TYR A 13 1.25 -6.55 -10.44
CA TYR A 13 0.86 -7.05 -9.14
C TYR A 13 1.96 -7.90 -8.49
N ARG A 14 1.91 -8.00 -7.15
CA ARG A 14 2.68 -8.98 -6.40
C ARG A 14 1.88 -9.51 -5.21
N PRO A 15 2.06 -10.78 -4.84
CA PRO A 15 1.48 -11.32 -3.62
C PRO A 15 2.21 -10.79 -2.38
N LEU A 16 1.46 -10.52 -1.32
CA LEU A 16 1.96 -10.19 0.00
C LEU A 16 1.82 -11.42 0.91
N TRP A 17 2.92 -11.81 1.53
CA TRP A 17 2.97 -12.97 2.40
C TRP A 17 3.14 -12.53 3.85
N ASN A 18 2.48 -13.21 4.77
CA ASN A 18 2.70 -13.02 6.19
C ASN A 18 3.88 -13.89 6.68
N ARG A 19 4.23 -13.74 7.96
CA ARG A 19 5.30 -14.53 8.60
C ARG A 19 5.09 -16.04 8.55
N ALA A 20 3.82 -16.49 8.54
CA ALA A 20 3.47 -17.90 8.41
C ALA A 20 3.51 -18.40 6.95
N ARG A 21 4.05 -17.60 6.01
CA ARG A 21 4.12 -17.89 4.57
C ARG A 21 2.73 -18.14 3.96
N LYS A 22 1.71 -17.51 4.52
CA LYS A 22 0.35 -17.52 3.96
C LYS A 22 0.12 -16.22 3.20
N LEU A 23 -0.61 -16.31 2.09
CA LEU A 23 -1.04 -15.15 1.33
C LEU A 23 -1.89 -14.25 2.23
N SER A 24 -1.48 -13.01 2.42
CA SER A 24 -2.17 -12.03 3.26
C SER A 24 -2.77 -10.87 2.48
N GLY A 25 -2.44 -10.75 1.21
CA GLY A 25 -2.98 -9.71 0.33
C GLY A 25 -2.32 -9.72 -1.04
N ILE A 26 -2.82 -8.86 -1.90
CA ILE A 26 -2.24 -8.57 -3.21
C ILE A 26 -1.94 -7.08 -3.27
N GLN A 27 -0.71 -6.73 -3.66
CA GLN A 27 -0.34 -5.36 -3.97
C GLN A 27 -0.47 -5.14 -5.47
N LEU A 28 -1.24 -4.14 -5.86
CA LEU A 28 -1.48 -3.74 -7.23
C LEU A 28 -0.74 -2.43 -7.50
N TYR A 29 0.19 -2.45 -8.43
CA TYR A 29 0.88 -1.26 -8.91
C TYR A 29 0.08 -0.66 -10.05
N ALA A 30 -0.35 0.58 -9.90
CA ALA A 30 -1.08 1.31 -10.91
C ALA A 30 -0.23 2.48 -11.42
N HIS A 31 0.13 2.43 -12.69
CA HIS A 31 0.84 3.49 -13.39
C HIS A 31 -0.05 4.07 -14.48
N CYS A 32 -0.19 5.39 -14.48
CA CYS A 32 -0.91 6.12 -15.51
C CYS A 32 0.10 6.85 -16.36
N ASP A 33 -0.08 6.78 -17.68
CA ASP A 33 0.70 7.61 -18.57
C ASP A 33 0.34 9.10 -18.35
N ALA A 34 1.34 9.98 -18.37
CA ALA A 34 1.17 11.41 -18.06
C ALA A 34 0.18 12.15 -18.97
N SER A 35 -0.11 11.57 -20.13
CA SER A 35 -1.07 12.11 -21.11
C SER A 35 -2.53 11.77 -20.82
N THR A 36 -2.80 10.87 -19.88
CA THR A 36 -4.15 10.36 -19.63
C THR A 36 -4.59 10.65 -18.21
N VAL A 37 -5.65 11.42 -18.06
CA VAL A 37 -6.33 11.60 -16.76
C VAL A 37 -7.05 10.30 -16.44
N VAL A 38 -6.41 9.43 -15.66
CA VAL A 38 -7.10 8.26 -15.12
C VAL A 38 -7.99 8.71 -13.98
N GLU A 39 -9.27 8.56 -14.16
CA GLU A 39 -10.24 8.82 -13.10
C GLU A 39 -10.13 7.73 -12.03
N ALA A 40 -9.69 8.09 -10.84
CA ALA A 40 -9.62 7.17 -9.71
C ALA A 40 -10.96 6.44 -9.45
N PRO A 41 -12.15 7.07 -9.59
CA PRO A 41 -13.42 6.37 -9.46
C PRO A 41 -13.62 5.23 -10.46
N HIS A 42 -13.15 5.40 -11.69
CA HIS A 42 -13.26 4.35 -12.69
C HIS A 42 -12.37 3.15 -12.35
N LEU A 43 -11.13 3.40 -11.96
CA LEU A 43 -10.22 2.35 -11.48
C LEU A 43 -10.82 1.61 -10.28
N LEU A 44 -11.31 2.33 -9.28
CA LEU A 44 -11.87 1.75 -8.08
C LEU A 44 -13.13 0.90 -8.38
N ARG A 45 -14.01 1.37 -9.26
CA ARG A 45 -15.20 0.62 -9.68
C ARG A 45 -14.81 -0.68 -10.40
N THR A 46 -13.88 -0.59 -11.35
CA THR A 46 -13.40 -1.79 -12.06
C THR A 46 -12.79 -2.80 -11.09
N LEU A 47 -12.01 -2.33 -10.11
CA LEU A 47 -11.47 -3.20 -9.07
C LEU A 47 -12.56 -3.82 -8.19
N GLN A 48 -13.60 -3.08 -7.83
CA GLN A 48 -14.74 -3.60 -7.06
C GLN A 48 -15.53 -4.66 -7.83
N GLU A 49 -15.67 -4.53 -9.13
CA GLU A 49 -16.33 -5.52 -9.98
C GLU A 49 -15.53 -6.82 -10.10
N LEU A 50 -14.20 -6.72 -10.14
CA LEU A 50 -13.30 -7.87 -10.30
C LEU A 50 -12.90 -8.51 -8.97
N TRP A 51 -12.94 -7.76 -7.88
CA TRP A 51 -12.43 -8.18 -6.57
C TRP A 51 -13.57 -8.56 -5.64
N THR A 52 -13.77 -9.85 -5.47
CA THR A 52 -14.89 -10.40 -4.68
C THR A 52 -14.57 -10.44 -3.17
N ALA A 53 -15.59 -10.67 -2.35
CA ALA A 53 -15.44 -10.82 -0.90
C ALA A 53 -14.54 -12.01 -0.48
N THR A 54 -14.35 -13.00 -1.37
CA THR A 54 -13.48 -14.15 -1.14
C THR A 54 -12.03 -13.89 -1.60
N SER A 55 -11.78 -12.78 -2.29
CA SER A 55 -10.46 -12.41 -2.75
C SER A 55 -9.59 -11.92 -1.57
N PRO A 56 -8.26 -12.10 -1.62
CA PRO A 56 -7.36 -11.56 -0.61
C PRO A 56 -7.46 -10.03 -0.51
N PRO A 57 -7.12 -9.41 0.63
CA PRO A 57 -7.07 -7.95 0.73
C PRO A 57 -6.23 -7.33 -0.38
N LEU A 58 -6.72 -6.22 -0.94
CA LEU A 58 -6.07 -5.51 -2.03
C LEU A 58 -5.41 -4.22 -1.52
N LEU A 59 -4.15 -4.02 -1.87
CA LEU A 59 -3.39 -2.80 -1.63
C LEU A 59 -3.08 -2.13 -2.97
N ILE A 60 -3.54 -0.90 -3.15
CA ILE A 60 -3.26 -0.10 -4.36
C ILE A 60 -2.02 0.76 -4.12
N SER A 61 -1.02 0.60 -4.99
CA SER A 61 0.23 1.37 -5.00
C SER A 61 0.25 2.25 -6.25
N ALA A 62 -0.14 3.50 -6.08
CA ALA A 62 -0.04 4.50 -7.15
C ALA A 62 1.44 4.80 -7.47
N GLN A 63 1.78 4.72 -8.75
CA GLN A 63 3.16 4.99 -9.21
C GLN A 63 3.37 6.46 -9.59
N THR A 64 2.31 7.27 -9.59
CA THR A 64 2.38 8.72 -9.82
C THR A 64 1.70 9.47 -8.69
N ARG A 65 2.22 10.66 -8.37
CA ARG A 65 1.62 11.54 -7.34
C ARG A 65 0.20 11.94 -7.70
N GLN A 66 -0.05 12.22 -8.97
CA GLN A 66 -1.38 12.60 -9.46
C GLN A 66 -2.41 11.52 -9.18
N LEU A 67 -2.09 10.25 -9.50
CA LEU A 67 -3.00 9.13 -9.19
C LEU A 67 -3.21 8.97 -7.70
N LEU A 68 -2.14 9.09 -6.88
CA LEU A 68 -2.28 9.03 -5.42
C LEU A 68 -3.21 10.13 -4.91
N CYS A 69 -3.01 11.37 -5.33
CA CYS A 69 -3.87 12.49 -4.94
C CYS A 69 -5.33 12.24 -5.31
N SER A 70 -5.59 11.77 -6.54
CA SER A 70 -6.92 11.40 -7.01
C SER A 70 -7.55 10.28 -6.16
N LEU A 71 -6.81 9.24 -5.83
CA LEU A 71 -7.28 8.15 -4.96
C LEU A 71 -7.59 8.65 -3.55
N LEU A 72 -6.67 9.43 -2.95
CA LEU A 72 -6.86 9.99 -1.61
C LEU A 72 -8.08 10.92 -1.54
N GLU A 73 -8.41 11.62 -2.62
CA GLU A 73 -9.54 12.56 -2.66
C GLU A 73 -10.88 11.87 -2.93
N GLN A 74 -10.90 10.91 -3.85
CA GLN A 74 -12.14 10.42 -4.46
C GLN A 74 -12.53 9.00 -3.99
N ALA A 75 -11.61 8.26 -3.33
CA ALA A 75 -11.94 6.92 -2.85
C ALA A 75 -13.02 6.98 -1.77
N PRO A 76 -14.08 6.17 -1.90
CA PRO A 76 -15.09 6.04 -0.86
C PRO A 76 -14.59 5.18 0.32
N PRO A 77 -15.20 5.29 1.50
CA PRO A 77 -14.99 4.35 2.59
C PRO A 77 -15.23 2.90 2.13
N GLY A 78 -14.38 1.97 2.60
CA GLY A 78 -14.45 0.57 2.17
C GLY A 78 -13.68 0.26 0.88
N SER A 79 -13.06 1.26 0.25
CA SER A 79 -12.11 1.04 -0.85
C SER A 79 -10.95 0.12 -0.43
N PRO A 80 -10.26 -0.51 -1.40
CA PRO A 80 -8.99 -1.18 -1.14
C PRO A 80 -8.01 -0.30 -0.36
N TRP A 81 -7.07 -0.91 0.31
CA TRP A 81 -6.02 -0.18 1.02
C TRP A 81 -5.20 0.65 0.02
N ILE A 82 -4.81 1.85 0.42
CA ILE A 82 -4.03 2.76 -0.42
C ILE A 82 -2.64 2.91 0.20
N GLU A 83 -1.62 2.60 -0.59
CA GLU A 83 -0.23 2.81 -0.21
C GLU A 83 0.17 4.27 -0.38
N VAL A 84 0.80 4.83 0.64
CA VAL A 84 1.37 6.17 0.62
C VAL A 84 2.88 6.06 0.79
N PRO A 85 3.67 6.41 -0.23
CA PRO A 85 5.12 6.47 -0.12
C PRO A 85 5.56 7.53 0.90
N GLY A 86 6.41 7.14 1.85
CA GLY A 86 6.88 8.05 2.90
C GLY A 86 7.65 9.26 2.38
N GLU A 87 8.36 9.08 1.26
CA GLU A 87 9.07 10.18 0.58
C GLU A 87 8.13 11.27 0.02
N TRP A 88 6.86 10.95 -0.22
CA TRP A 88 5.89 11.91 -0.73
C TRP A 88 5.19 12.71 0.39
N LEU A 89 5.33 12.30 1.64
CA LEU A 89 4.79 13.04 2.79
C LEU A 89 5.48 14.38 3.05
N ALA A 90 6.64 14.62 2.45
CA ALA A 90 7.27 15.94 2.46
C ALA A 90 6.47 17.00 1.67
N ASP A 91 5.58 16.56 0.77
CA ASP A 91 4.66 17.42 0.05
C ASP A 91 3.45 17.75 0.94
N SER A 92 3.24 19.04 1.21
CA SER A 92 2.16 19.53 2.09
C SER A 92 0.76 19.20 1.55
N GLU A 93 0.60 19.11 0.24
CA GLU A 93 -0.67 18.74 -0.40
C GLU A 93 -0.98 17.27 -0.11
N ILE A 94 -0.03 16.37 -0.33
CA ILE A 94 -0.20 14.94 -0.04
C ILE A 94 -0.42 14.73 1.46
N TYR A 95 0.34 15.42 2.30
CA TYR A 95 0.19 15.37 3.76
C TYR A 95 -1.25 15.71 4.20
N SER A 96 -1.79 16.82 3.67
CA SER A 96 -3.16 17.25 3.97
C SER A 96 -4.21 16.27 3.47
N ARG A 97 -4.03 15.73 2.26
CA ARG A 97 -4.93 14.74 1.65
C ARG A 97 -4.94 13.42 2.42
N VAL A 98 -3.79 12.98 2.94
CA VAL A 98 -3.69 11.78 3.78
C VAL A 98 -4.51 11.94 5.06
N LYS A 99 -4.41 13.09 5.74
CA LYS A 99 -5.23 13.39 6.93
C LYS A 99 -6.73 13.40 6.60
N ALA A 100 -7.12 14.06 5.52
CA ALA A 100 -8.52 14.11 5.08
C ALA A 100 -9.04 12.72 4.69
N ALA A 101 -8.25 11.91 4.00
CA ALA A 101 -8.60 10.55 3.62
C ALA A 101 -8.79 9.65 4.85
N HIS A 102 -7.89 9.74 5.83
CA HIS A 102 -8.03 9.02 7.11
C HIS A 102 -9.31 9.42 7.84
N GLN A 103 -9.63 10.73 7.92
CA GLN A 103 -10.87 11.22 8.55
C GLN A 103 -12.14 10.69 7.86
N ARG A 104 -12.08 10.42 6.55
CA ARG A 104 -13.18 9.78 5.81
C ARG A 104 -13.24 8.26 5.99
N GLY A 105 -12.31 7.67 6.74
CA GLY A 105 -12.26 6.23 7.03
C GLY A 105 -11.58 5.38 5.94
N LEU A 106 -10.73 5.98 5.10
CA LEU A 106 -9.90 5.21 4.19
C LEU A 106 -8.82 4.44 4.95
N ARG A 107 -8.53 3.24 4.49
CA ARG A 107 -7.43 2.43 5.02
C ARG A 107 -6.14 2.77 4.31
N LEU A 108 -5.19 3.29 5.05
CA LEU A 108 -3.92 3.79 4.52
C LEU A 108 -2.75 2.92 5.01
N VAL A 109 -1.82 2.67 4.11
CA VAL A 109 -0.59 1.90 4.39
C VAL A 109 0.61 2.79 4.10
N TRP A 110 1.40 3.07 5.11
CA TRP A 110 2.66 3.79 4.91
C TRP A 110 3.72 2.86 4.32
N ARG A 111 4.40 3.30 3.25
CA ARG A 111 5.57 2.62 2.69
C ARG A 111 6.84 3.43 2.94
N GLY A 112 7.83 2.80 3.55
CA GLY A 112 9.10 3.45 3.82
C GLY A 112 10.21 2.48 4.15
N SER A 113 11.36 3.02 4.58
CA SER A 113 12.50 2.24 5.04
C SER A 113 12.54 2.20 6.58
N SER A 114 13.19 1.20 7.13
CA SER A 114 13.34 1.00 8.58
C SER A 114 14.01 2.16 9.32
N GLY A 115 14.78 3.00 8.61
CA GLY A 115 15.49 4.14 9.21
C GLY A 115 14.75 5.49 9.16
N LYS A 116 13.59 5.57 8.51
CA LYS A 116 12.80 6.81 8.40
C LYS A 116 11.34 6.52 8.67
N LEU A 117 10.95 6.61 9.92
CA LEU A 117 9.54 6.50 10.32
C LEU A 117 8.82 7.83 10.07
N PRO A 118 7.52 7.81 9.81
CA PRO A 118 6.72 9.03 9.68
C PRO A 118 6.64 9.75 11.02
N GLU A 119 6.43 11.06 10.99
CA GLU A 119 6.19 11.85 12.19
C GLU A 119 4.98 11.29 12.97
N PRO A 120 4.97 11.40 14.33
CA PRO A 120 3.92 10.82 15.17
C PRO A 120 2.50 11.25 14.79
N ASP A 121 2.33 12.49 14.35
CA ASP A 121 1.03 13.04 13.97
C ASP A 121 0.44 12.37 12.73
N ILE A 122 1.28 12.18 11.69
CA ILE A 122 0.83 11.55 10.46
C ILE A 122 0.83 10.01 10.58
N ALA A 123 1.68 9.46 11.44
CA ALA A 123 1.75 8.02 11.68
C ALA A 123 0.40 7.43 12.13
N ARG A 124 -0.40 8.21 12.85
CA ARG A 124 -1.74 7.82 13.32
C ARG A 124 -2.76 7.66 12.18
N CYS A 125 -2.47 8.21 11.01
CA CYS A 125 -3.33 8.08 9.84
C CYS A 125 -3.16 6.76 9.10
N PHE A 126 -2.18 5.94 9.50
CA PHE A 126 -1.89 4.67 8.83
C PHE A 126 -2.29 3.47 9.68
N ASP A 127 -3.05 2.56 9.05
CA ASP A 127 -3.45 1.29 9.68
C ASP A 127 -2.31 0.28 9.72
N ASN A 128 -1.44 0.34 8.71
CA ASN A 128 -0.32 -0.57 8.53
C ASN A 128 0.91 0.14 7.95
N SER A 129 2.05 -0.54 8.02
CA SER A 129 3.28 -0.09 7.36
C SER A 129 3.88 -1.20 6.51
N LEU A 130 4.37 -0.82 5.33
CA LEU A 130 5.12 -1.65 4.42
C LEU A 130 6.58 -1.19 4.45
N LEU A 131 7.45 -1.99 5.07
CA LEU A 131 8.85 -1.64 5.18
C LEU A 131 9.66 -2.29 4.06
N THR A 132 10.44 -1.48 3.37
CA THR A 132 11.51 -1.98 2.51
C THR A 132 12.73 -2.23 3.40
N LEU A 133 13.11 -3.49 3.53
CA LEU A 133 14.26 -3.91 4.31
C LEU A 133 15.45 -4.13 3.37
N ARG A 134 16.62 -3.60 3.75
CA ARG A 134 17.86 -4.02 3.12
C ARG A 134 18.22 -5.42 3.63
N PRO A 135 18.94 -6.24 2.85
CA PRO A 135 19.29 -7.60 3.26
C PRO A 135 19.94 -7.68 4.65
N GLN A 136 20.81 -6.72 4.98
CA GLN A 136 21.46 -6.64 6.29
C GLN A 136 20.50 -6.30 7.43
N ASP A 137 19.44 -5.57 7.18
CA ASP A 137 18.45 -5.17 8.19
C ASP A 137 17.39 -6.27 8.40
N ALA A 138 17.20 -7.14 7.41
CA ALA A 138 16.18 -8.18 7.43
C ALA A 138 16.42 -9.18 8.59
N VAL A 139 17.66 -9.56 8.83
CA VAL A 139 18.01 -10.47 9.92
C VAL A 139 17.71 -9.86 11.28
N ALA A 140 18.06 -8.59 11.50
CA ALA A 140 17.82 -7.90 12.76
C ALA A 140 16.30 -7.73 13.01
N VAL A 141 15.53 -7.39 11.99
CA VAL A 141 14.07 -7.25 12.11
C VAL A 141 13.39 -8.60 12.37
N LEU A 142 13.85 -9.67 11.72
CA LEU A 142 13.33 -11.01 11.96
C LEU A 142 13.67 -11.54 13.36
N GLN A 143 14.82 -11.19 13.91
CA GLN A 143 15.25 -11.56 15.25
C GLN A 143 14.54 -10.71 16.33
N ALA A 144 14.34 -9.42 16.10
CA ALA A 144 13.66 -8.52 17.04
C ALA A 144 12.15 -8.77 17.17
N ALA A 145 11.57 -9.47 16.22
CA ALA A 145 10.14 -9.69 16.13
C ALA A 145 9.53 -10.73 17.11
N PRO A 146 10.27 -11.71 17.68
CA PRO A 146 9.71 -12.64 18.68
C PRO A 146 9.33 -11.96 19.99
N ALA A 147 10.02 -10.90 20.39
CA ALA A 147 9.78 -10.21 21.66
C ALA A 147 8.40 -9.53 21.77
N ARG A 148 7.69 -9.32 20.66
CA ARG A 148 6.34 -8.75 20.64
C ARG A 148 5.22 -9.77 20.48
N ALA A 149 5.52 -11.03 20.30
CA ALA A 149 4.52 -12.10 20.13
C ALA A 149 3.79 -12.49 21.43
N GLY A 150 4.21 -11.95 22.58
CA GLY A 150 3.59 -12.22 23.89
C GLY A 150 2.56 -11.19 24.35
N MET A 151 2.33 -10.11 23.60
CA MET A 151 1.28 -9.14 23.93
C MET A 151 -0.03 -9.52 23.23
N GLN A 152 -1.00 -9.97 24.01
CA GLN A 152 -2.37 -10.13 23.54
C GLN A 152 -2.88 -8.80 22.98
N PRO A 153 -3.60 -8.79 21.84
CA PRO A 153 -4.15 -7.58 21.25
C PRO A 153 -5.27 -7.06 22.17
N THR A 154 -4.94 -6.08 22.97
CA THR A 154 -5.98 -5.21 23.55
C THR A 154 -6.42 -4.27 22.42
N ALA A 155 -7.70 -3.92 22.37
CA ALA A 155 -8.38 -3.18 21.28
C ALA A 155 -7.83 -1.77 20.97
N LYS A 156 -6.59 -1.46 21.35
CA LYS A 156 -5.89 -0.19 21.13
C LYS A 156 -4.52 -0.31 20.49
N ASN A 157 -4.09 -1.50 20.07
CA ASN A 157 -2.79 -1.67 19.44
C ASN A 157 -2.92 -1.69 17.92
N PRO A 158 -2.02 -1.01 17.18
CA PRO A 158 -2.03 -1.05 15.72
C PRO A 158 -1.81 -2.48 15.22
N PRO A 159 -2.45 -2.85 14.09
CA PRO A 159 -2.33 -4.17 13.50
C PRO A 159 -0.89 -4.51 13.08
N PRO A 160 -0.58 -5.79 12.88
CA PRO A 160 0.78 -6.25 12.64
C PRO A 160 1.39 -5.68 11.36
N VAL A 161 2.67 -5.33 11.42
CA VAL A 161 3.48 -4.90 10.29
C VAL A 161 3.50 -6.00 9.22
N LEU A 162 3.00 -5.70 8.03
CA LEU A 162 3.15 -6.53 6.86
C LEU A 162 4.58 -6.34 6.31
N ALA A 163 5.49 -7.22 6.69
CA ALA A 163 6.83 -7.25 6.11
C ALA A 163 6.74 -7.79 4.68
N GLY A 164 6.81 -6.90 3.70
CA GLY A 164 6.98 -7.29 2.30
C GLY A 164 8.38 -7.86 2.10
N GLN A 165 8.52 -9.17 2.01
CA GLN A 165 9.77 -9.79 1.60
C GLN A 165 9.87 -9.81 0.08
N LEU A 166 10.86 -9.03 -0.42
CA LEU A 166 11.96 -9.42 -1.28
C LEU A 166 11.70 -9.76 -2.74
N SER A 167 12.00 -8.78 -3.54
CA SER A 167 12.52 -8.91 -4.89
C SER A 167 13.94 -9.47 -4.92
N GLU A 168 14.15 -10.75 -4.69
CA GLU A 168 15.48 -11.36 -4.88
C GLU A 168 15.49 -12.65 -5.69
N ASN A 169 14.39 -13.02 -6.38
CA ASN A 169 14.39 -14.31 -7.09
C ASN A 169 13.86 -14.28 -8.54
N ILE A 170 13.97 -13.16 -9.26
CA ILE A 170 13.59 -13.14 -10.67
C ILE A 170 14.79 -13.07 -11.64
N GLU A 171 15.97 -12.67 -11.19
CA GLU A 171 17.12 -12.55 -12.10
C GLU A 171 18.03 -13.78 -12.20
N SER A 172 17.81 -14.83 -11.43
CA SER A 172 18.70 -16.02 -11.44
C SER A 172 18.23 -17.19 -12.30
N ARG A 173 17.19 -17.04 -13.11
CA ARG A 173 16.67 -18.10 -14.00
C ARG A 173 16.62 -17.77 -15.49
N ALA A 174 17.39 -16.80 -15.93
CA ALA A 174 17.61 -16.52 -17.35
C ALA A 174 19.09 -16.60 -17.69
N ARG A 175 19.67 -17.80 -17.56
CA ARG A 175 20.86 -18.23 -18.29
C ARG A 175 20.77 -19.74 -18.53
#